data_84fc9a4a68672a41a7f9402cfa1256a2
#
_entry.id   84fc9a4a68672a41a7f9402cfa1256a2
#
_cell.length_a   1.000
_cell.length_b   1.000
_cell.length_c   1.000
_cell.angle_alpha   90.00
_cell.angle_beta   90.00
_cell.angle_gamma   90.00
#
_symmetry.space_group_name_H-M   'P 1'
#
loop_
_entity.id
_entity.type
_entity.pdbx_description
1 polymer ?
#
loop_
_entity_poly.entity_id
_entity_poly.type
_entity_poly.pdbx_seq_one_letter_code
_entity_poly.pdbx_strand_id
1 'polypeptide(L)'
;MESLGNYQTENCAAIIDVGSNSVKLLVAEVADGAVRPLLQAGEQTRLGRGVFETGRLEQEAIEQTAFVAASFAKRARDLGVSRVMALATSAARDARNGQELVEQFGQVGIPLEIIDGHRESELVLKGCLLYTSPSPRD
;
A
#
# COMPACT_ATOMS: atom_id res chain seq x y z
N MET A 1 8.38 -20.51 7.73
CA MET A 1 8.24 -19.17 7.25
C MET A 1 9.48 -18.69 6.55
N GLU A 2 9.31 -18.15 5.39
CA GLU A 2 10.47 -17.68 4.66
C GLU A 2 10.86 -16.30 5.09
N SER A 3 12.10 -15.99 5.04
CA SER A 3 12.59 -14.67 5.32
C SER A 3 13.40 -14.18 4.13
N LEU A 4 13.70 -12.91 4.12
CA LEU A 4 14.52 -12.32 3.07
C LEU A 4 15.98 -12.31 3.49
N GLY A 5 16.45 -13.41 4.08
CA GLY A 5 17.75 -13.46 4.72
C GLY A 5 18.93 -13.06 3.87
N ASN A 6 18.82 -13.22 2.54
CA ASN A 6 19.92 -12.84 1.66
C ASN A 6 19.81 -11.41 1.14
N TYR A 7 18.82 -10.66 1.62
CA TYR A 7 18.59 -9.30 1.18
C TYR A 7 18.77 -8.36 2.34
N GLN A 8 19.17 -7.14 2.02
CA GLN A 8 19.26 -6.11 3.05
C GLN A 8 17.89 -5.50 3.17
N THR A 9 17.16 -5.83 4.23
CA THR A 9 15.80 -5.38 4.38
C THR A 9 15.69 -3.87 4.50
N GLU A 10 16.76 -3.18 4.85
CA GLU A 10 16.71 -1.72 4.86
C GLU A 10 16.58 -1.15 3.47
N ASN A 11 16.87 -1.92 2.43
CA ASN A 11 16.65 -1.49 1.05
C ASN A 11 15.34 -2.00 0.50
N CYS A 12 14.51 -2.58 1.34
CA CYS A 12 13.24 -3.14 0.92
C CYS A 12 12.10 -2.32 1.46
N ALA A 13 11.01 -2.29 0.72
CA ALA A 13 9.79 -1.64 1.16
C ALA A 13 8.60 -2.40 0.61
N ALA A 14 7.47 -2.21 1.24
CA ALA A 14 6.22 -2.80 0.81
C ALA A 14 5.25 -1.69 0.47
N ILE A 15 4.65 -1.79 -0.69
CA ILE A 15 3.60 -0.88 -1.12
C ILE A 15 2.31 -1.68 -1.21
N ILE A 16 1.27 -1.17 -0.59
CA ILE A 16 -0.06 -1.74 -0.70
C ILE A 16 -0.85 -0.81 -1.59
N ASP A 17 -1.19 -1.31 -2.77
CA ASP A 17 -1.87 -0.52 -3.80
C ASP A 17 -3.36 -0.79 -3.69
N VAL A 18 -4.10 0.21 -3.26
CA VAL A 18 -5.53 0.08 -2.99
C VAL A 18 -6.28 0.61 -4.21
N GLY A 19 -6.66 -0.30 -5.07
CA GLY A 19 -7.41 0.05 -6.27
C GLY A 19 -8.90 -0.08 -6.06
N SER A 20 -9.65 0.23 -7.09
CA SER A 20 -11.11 0.14 -7.03
C SER A 20 -11.58 -1.29 -6.92
N ASN A 21 -10.89 -2.22 -7.55
CA ASN A 21 -11.29 -3.62 -7.59
C ASN A 21 -10.51 -4.50 -6.64
N SER A 22 -9.24 -4.21 -6.44
CA SER A 22 -8.39 -5.13 -5.70
C SER A 22 -7.32 -4.36 -4.94
N VAL A 23 -6.80 -5.00 -3.91
CA VAL A 23 -5.66 -4.51 -3.15
C VAL A 23 -4.48 -5.39 -3.55
N LYS A 24 -3.36 -4.77 -3.85
CA LYS A 24 -2.17 -5.50 -4.25
C LYS A 24 -1.03 -5.17 -3.33
N LEU A 25 -0.21 -6.17 -3.08
CA LEU A 25 1.00 -6.01 -2.28
C LEU A 25 2.20 -6.18 -3.18
N LEU A 26 3.12 -5.23 -3.09
CA LEU A 26 4.42 -5.36 -3.73
C LEU A 26 5.48 -5.17 -2.67
N VAL A 27 6.29 -6.21 -2.45
CA VAL A 27 7.49 -6.11 -1.63
C VAL A 27 8.66 -6.13 -2.58
N ALA A 28 9.51 -5.13 -2.48
CA ALA A 28 10.59 -5.01 -3.43
C ALA A 28 11.83 -4.44 -2.78
N GLU A 29 12.97 -4.75 -3.39
CA GLU A 29 14.25 -4.18 -3.04
C GLU A 29 14.61 -3.14 -4.07
N VAL A 30 15.12 -2.01 -3.62
CA VAL A 30 15.64 -0.99 -4.53
C VAL A 30 17.14 -0.99 -4.40
N ALA A 31 17.83 -1.31 -5.49
CA ALA A 31 19.27 -1.39 -5.51
C ALA A 31 19.76 -0.85 -6.84
N ASP A 32 20.79 -0.01 -6.81
CA ASP A 32 21.40 0.55 -8.01
C ASP A 32 20.37 1.24 -8.90
N GLY A 33 19.39 1.88 -8.26
CA GLY A 33 18.36 2.61 -9.00
C GLY A 33 17.30 1.74 -9.63
N ALA A 34 17.35 0.43 -9.43
CA ALA A 34 16.38 -0.49 -10.01
C ALA A 34 15.51 -1.08 -8.92
N VAL A 35 14.25 -1.34 -9.26
CA VAL A 35 13.31 -1.98 -8.35
C VAL A 35 13.28 -3.46 -8.70
N ARG A 36 13.53 -4.30 -7.70
CA ARG A 36 13.48 -5.74 -7.88
C ARG A 36 12.35 -6.30 -7.03
N PRO A 37 11.26 -6.75 -7.66
CA PRO A 37 10.16 -7.34 -6.89
C PRO A 37 10.59 -8.63 -6.21
N LEU A 38 10.22 -8.77 -4.96
CA LEU A 38 10.53 -9.97 -4.18
C LEU A 38 9.29 -10.77 -3.87
N LEU A 39 8.14 -10.10 -3.75
CA LEU A 39 6.89 -10.75 -3.45
C LEU A 39 5.75 -9.91 -4.01
N GLN A 40 4.80 -10.55 -4.63
CA GLN A 40 3.60 -9.88 -5.11
C GLN A 40 2.40 -10.70 -4.71
N ALA A 41 1.32 -10.03 -4.33
CA ALA A 41 0.09 -10.69 -3.97
C ALA A 41 -1.07 -9.75 -4.30
N GLY A 42 -2.27 -10.29 -4.36
CA GLY A 42 -3.43 -9.48 -4.63
C GLY A 42 -4.68 -10.13 -4.07
N GLU A 43 -5.66 -9.28 -3.78
CA GLU A 43 -6.93 -9.75 -3.23
C GLU A 43 -8.02 -8.83 -3.74
N GLN A 44 -9.13 -9.39 -4.18
CA GLN A 44 -10.22 -8.59 -4.71
C GLN A 44 -11.09 -8.09 -3.57
N THR A 45 -11.24 -6.79 -3.43
CA THR A 45 -12.00 -6.19 -2.34
C THR A 45 -13.16 -5.33 -2.83
N ARG A 46 -13.12 -4.92 -4.09
CA ARG A 46 -14.20 -4.15 -4.73
C ARG A 46 -14.52 -2.87 -3.97
N LEU A 47 -13.48 -2.15 -3.57
CA LEU A 47 -13.66 -0.92 -2.83
C LEU A 47 -14.53 0.09 -3.58
N GLY A 48 -14.44 0.11 -4.91
CA GLY A 48 -15.19 1.06 -5.71
C GLY A 48 -16.66 0.73 -5.91
N ARG A 49 -17.13 -0.37 -5.34
CA ARG A 49 -18.49 -0.78 -5.52
C ARG A 49 -19.45 0.28 -4.99
N GLY A 50 -20.36 0.72 -5.82
CA GLY A 50 -21.35 1.69 -5.42
C GLY A 50 -20.90 3.14 -5.45
N VAL A 51 -19.61 3.41 -5.63
CA VAL A 51 -19.13 4.79 -5.60
C VAL A 51 -19.69 5.59 -6.77
N PHE A 52 -19.82 4.94 -7.92
CA PHE A 52 -20.30 5.63 -9.10
C PHE A 52 -21.74 6.12 -8.91
N GLU A 53 -22.58 5.35 -8.22
CA GLU A 53 -23.96 5.71 -7.98
C GLU A 53 -24.13 6.65 -6.79
N THR A 54 -23.40 6.43 -5.72
CA THR A 54 -23.63 7.13 -4.48
C THR A 54 -22.61 8.22 -4.18
N GLY A 55 -21.44 8.15 -4.82
CA GLY A 55 -20.35 9.06 -4.50
C GLY A 55 -19.66 8.75 -3.19
N ARG A 56 -19.92 7.59 -2.60
CA ARG A 56 -19.33 7.24 -1.31
C ARG A 56 -18.86 5.80 -1.31
N LEU A 57 -17.78 5.57 -0.55
CA LEU A 57 -17.32 4.21 -0.27
C LEU A 57 -18.25 3.58 0.75
N GLU A 58 -18.56 2.31 0.54
CA GLU A 58 -19.38 1.57 1.50
C GLU A 58 -18.55 1.21 2.72
N GLN A 59 -19.16 1.29 3.88
CA GLN A 59 -18.46 1.02 5.13
C GLN A 59 -17.90 -0.41 5.15
N GLU A 60 -18.68 -1.36 4.67
CA GLU A 60 -18.24 -2.74 4.62
C GLU A 60 -17.03 -2.91 3.72
N ALA A 61 -17.01 -2.20 2.60
CA ALA A 61 -15.87 -2.26 1.68
C ALA A 61 -14.63 -1.63 2.30
N ILE A 62 -14.81 -0.53 3.02
CA ILE A 62 -13.69 0.09 3.72
C ILE A 62 -13.07 -0.87 4.73
N GLU A 63 -13.93 -1.52 5.51
CA GLU A 63 -13.46 -2.43 6.55
C GLU A 63 -12.75 -3.64 5.95
N GLN A 64 -13.31 -4.19 4.89
CA GLN A 64 -12.69 -5.35 4.26
C GLN A 64 -11.37 -4.99 3.61
N THR A 65 -11.32 -3.83 2.98
CA THR A 65 -10.08 -3.37 2.35
C THR A 65 -8.99 -3.17 3.39
N ALA A 66 -9.33 -2.57 4.53
CA ALA A 66 -8.36 -2.39 5.60
C ALA A 66 -7.92 -3.72 6.20
N PHE A 67 -8.82 -4.68 6.29
CA PHE A 67 -8.48 -6.02 6.80
C PHE A 67 -7.46 -6.70 5.89
N VAL A 68 -7.68 -6.65 4.58
CA VAL A 68 -6.75 -7.24 3.62
C VAL A 68 -5.41 -6.52 3.68
N ALA A 69 -5.44 -5.18 3.76
CA ALA A 69 -4.21 -4.42 3.83
C ALA A 69 -3.42 -4.76 5.09
N ALA A 70 -4.11 -4.94 6.22
CA ALA A 70 -3.44 -5.33 7.45
C ALA A 70 -2.78 -6.70 7.33
N SER A 71 -3.44 -7.61 6.65
CA SER A 71 -2.90 -8.94 6.39
C SER A 71 -1.64 -8.84 5.53
N PHE A 72 -1.67 -8.01 4.49
CA PHE A 72 -0.50 -7.82 3.65
C PHE A 72 0.64 -7.15 4.39
N ALA A 73 0.34 -6.17 5.24
CA ALA A 73 1.36 -5.51 6.04
C ALA A 73 2.04 -6.50 6.97
N LYS A 74 1.24 -7.41 7.55
CA LYS A 74 1.81 -8.43 8.41
C LYS A 74 2.74 -9.35 7.63
N ARG A 75 2.36 -9.74 6.41
CA ARG A 75 3.24 -10.57 5.59
C ARG A 75 4.57 -9.87 5.33
N ALA A 76 4.53 -8.59 5.01
CA ALA A 76 5.76 -7.85 4.75
C ALA A 76 6.62 -7.79 6.01
N ARG A 77 6.00 -7.50 7.14
CA ARG A 77 6.75 -7.41 8.40
C ARG A 77 7.34 -8.75 8.82
N ASP A 78 6.62 -9.83 8.54
CA ASP A 78 7.12 -11.18 8.84
C ASP A 78 8.35 -11.52 8.01
N LEU A 79 8.51 -10.87 6.86
CA LEU A 79 9.70 -11.03 6.05
C LEU A 79 10.83 -10.09 6.47
N GLY A 80 10.59 -9.25 7.47
CA GLY A 80 11.60 -8.32 7.94
C GLY A 80 11.51 -6.94 7.35
N VAL A 81 10.50 -6.66 6.56
CA VAL A 81 10.33 -5.37 5.91
C VAL A 81 9.49 -4.48 6.81
N SER A 82 10.06 -3.35 7.23
CA SER A 82 9.36 -2.45 8.14
C SER A 82 8.77 -1.24 7.44
N ARG A 83 9.20 -0.92 6.24
CA ARG A 83 8.68 0.22 5.51
C ARG A 83 7.47 -0.22 4.71
N VAL A 84 6.30 0.04 5.27
CA VAL A 84 5.04 -0.36 4.65
C VAL A 84 4.18 0.87 4.52
N MET A 85 3.72 1.14 3.31
CA MET A 85 2.77 2.22 3.12
C MET A 85 1.72 1.81 2.10
N ALA A 86 0.61 2.48 2.12
CA ALA A 86 -0.48 2.20 1.20
C ALA A 86 -0.80 3.42 0.36
N LEU A 87 -1.21 3.16 -0.85
CA LEU A 87 -1.61 4.19 -1.79
C LEU A 87 -2.99 3.85 -2.31
N ALA A 88 -3.86 4.84 -2.39
CA ALA A 88 -5.18 4.64 -2.94
C ALA A 88 -5.39 5.60 -4.09
N THR A 89 -6.07 5.13 -5.12
CA THR A 89 -6.28 5.94 -6.31
C THR A 89 -7.77 6.16 -6.55
N SER A 90 -8.25 5.80 -7.70
CA SER A 90 -9.55 6.20 -8.24
C SER A 90 -10.71 6.22 -7.28
N ALA A 91 -11.07 5.09 -6.70
CA ALA A 91 -12.29 5.03 -5.91
C ALA A 91 -12.20 5.92 -4.69
N ALA A 92 -11.06 5.88 -4.01
CA ALA A 92 -10.88 6.69 -2.81
C ALA A 92 -10.81 8.18 -3.15
N ARG A 93 -10.16 8.50 -4.28
CA ARG A 93 -10.05 9.90 -4.69
C ARG A 93 -11.40 10.48 -5.07
N ASP A 94 -12.22 9.68 -5.75
CA ASP A 94 -13.49 10.17 -6.28
C ASP A 94 -14.62 10.14 -5.26
N ALA A 95 -14.46 9.41 -4.18
CA ALA A 95 -15.48 9.29 -3.17
C ALA A 95 -15.44 10.47 -2.23
N ARG A 96 -16.64 10.90 -1.80
CA ARG A 96 -16.72 12.02 -0.85
C ARG A 96 -16.18 11.65 0.51
N ASN A 97 -16.17 10.36 0.84
CA ASN A 97 -15.71 9.92 2.15
C ASN A 97 -14.39 9.16 2.08
N GLY A 98 -13.52 9.51 1.12
CA GLY A 98 -12.22 8.87 1.04
C GLY A 98 -11.42 8.97 2.32
N GLN A 99 -11.63 10.05 3.08
CA GLN A 99 -10.91 10.24 4.33
C GLN A 99 -11.24 9.14 5.35
N GLU A 100 -12.43 8.55 5.28
CA GLU A 100 -12.79 7.45 6.17
C GLU A 100 -11.89 6.24 5.93
N LEU A 101 -11.48 6.03 4.68
CA LEU A 101 -10.54 4.96 4.37
C LEU A 101 -9.18 5.23 5.01
N VAL A 102 -8.72 6.47 4.91
CA VAL A 102 -7.46 6.86 5.52
C VAL A 102 -7.50 6.62 7.03
N GLU A 103 -8.61 6.98 7.66
CA GLU A 103 -8.76 6.79 9.10
C GLU A 103 -8.79 5.31 9.47
N GLN A 104 -9.48 4.51 8.69
CA GLN A 104 -9.55 3.08 8.97
C GLN A 104 -8.17 2.43 8.85
N PHE A 105 -7.40 2.83 7.83
CA PHE A 105 -6.04 2.33 7.68
C PHE A 105 -5.16 2.78 8.84
N GLY A 106 -5.38 4.00 9.33
CA GLY A 106 -4.64 4.47 10.49
C GLY A 106 -4.89 3.63 11.73
N GLN A 107 -6.11 3.12 11.88
CA GLN A 107 -6.43 2.26 13.01
C GLN A 107 -5.69 0.93 12.98
N VAL A 108 -5.32 0.47 11.80
CA VAL A 108 -4.54 -0.77 11.70
C VAL A 108 -3.05 -0.48 11.50
N GLY A 109 -2.64 0.77 11.68
CA GLY A 109 -1.23 1.11 11.68
C GLY A 109 -0.58 1.24 10.32
N ILE A 110 -1.36 1.51 9.28
CA ILE A 110 -0.83 1.63 7.93
C ILE A 110 -1.07 3.04 7.43
N PRO A 111 -0.01 3.80 7.13
CA PRO A 111 -0.20 5.11 6.52
C PRO A 111 -0.76 4.93 5.11
N LEU A 112 -1.81 5.66 4.81
CA LEU A 112 -2.45 5.60 3.50
C LEU A 112 -2.47 6.99 2.91
N GLU A 113 -2.00 7.08 1.68
CA GLU A 113 -2.01 8.31 0.93
C GLU A 113 -2.90 8.14 -0.29
N ILE A 114 -3.83 9.08 -0.49
CA ILE A 114 -4.68 9.09 -1.68
C ILE A 114 -3.93 9.89 -2.72
N ILE A 115 -3.65 9.28 -3.86
CA ILE A 115 -2.80 9.91 -4.86
C ILE A 115 -3.53 10.02 -6.19
N ASP A 116 -2.95 10.86 -7.03
CA ASP A 116 -3.36 10.96 -8.40
C ASP A 116 -3.07 9.64 -9.10
N GLY A 117 -3.99 9.17 -9.90
CA GLY A 117 -3.89 7.88 -10.53
C GLY A 117 -2.78 7.71 -11.54
N HIS A 118 -2.01 8.76 -11.80
CA HIS A 118 -0.94 8.65 -12.77
C HIS A 118 0.37 8.15 -12.20
N ARG A 119 0.48 8.03 -10.89
CA ARG A 119 1.71 7.56 -10.28
C ARG A 119 1.70 6.05 -10.20
N GLU A 120 2.82 5.46 -10.56
CA GLU A 120 2.96 4.02 -10.50
C GLU A 120 3.58 3.60 -9.19
N SER A 121 3.23 2.40 -8.76
CA SER A 121 3.74 1.85 -7.51
C SER A 121 5.26 1.83 -7.48
N GLU A 122 5.89 1.50 -8.59
CA GLU A 122 7.35 1.46 -8.62
C GLU A 122 7.98 2.82 -8.39
N LEU A 123 7.38 3.86 -8.96
CA LEU A 123 7.92 5.20 -8.75
C LEU A 123 7.75 5.63 -7.31
N VAL A 124 6.62 5.32 -6.73
CA VAL A 124 6.37 5.65 -5.34
C VAL A 124 7.31 4.87 -4.43
N LEU A 125 7.53 3.61 -4.76
CA LEU A 125 8.43 2.77 -3.98
C LEU A 125 9.84 3.34 -4.00
N LYS A 126 10.33 3.72 -5.17
CA LYS A 126 11.65 4.34 -5.27
C LYS A 126 11.72 5.62 -4.46
N GLY A 127 10.70 6.46 -4.57
CA GLY A 127 10.69 7.69 -3.81
C GLY A 127 10.70 7.44 -2.32
N CYS A 128 9.93 6.47 -1.88
CA CYS A 128 9.86 6.11 -0.49
C CYS A 128 11.23 5.71 0.05
N LEU A 129 11.95 4.88 -0.69
CA LEU A 129 13.26 4.43 -0.22
C LEU A 129 14.33 5.49 -0.37
N LEU A 130 14.27 6.30 -1.42
CA LEU A 130 15.28 7.32 -1.64
C LEU A 130 15.13 8.47 -0.67
N TYR A 131 13.90 8.85 -0.34
CA TYR A 131 13.67 10.02 0.51
C TYR A 131 13.54 9.67 1.99
N THR A 132 13.15 8.46 2.31
CA THR A 132 13.01 8.08 3.70
C THR A 132 14.08 7.14 4.18
N SER A 133 14.96 6.67 3.28
CA SER A 133 16.01 5.83 3.73
C SER A 133 16.96 6.67 4.49
N PRO A 134 17.96 6.10 5.01
CA PRO A 134 18.66 6.57 6.15
C PRO A 134 19.09 7.97 6.11
N SER A 135 18.83 8.62 5.11
CA SER A 135 19.21 9.98 5.12
C SER A 135 18.51 10.67 6.25
N PRO A 136 19.20 11.42 6.98
CA PRO A 136 18.62 12.04 8.12
C PRO A 136 17.89 13.26 7.73
N ARG A 137 17.34 13.31 6.65
CA ARG A 137 16.72 14.47 6.32
C ARG A 137 15.71 14.83 7.31
N ASP A 138 15.44 14.29 8.11
CA ASP A 138 14.62 14.73 9.05
C ASP A 138 15.08 15.44 10.02
#